data_fc040e771449dcf1c71bb504d09fd0ea
#
_entry.id   fc040e771449dcf1c71bb504d09fd0ea
#
_cell.length_a   1.000
_cell.length_b   1.000
_cell.length_c   1.000
_cell.angle_alpha   90.00
_cell.angle_beta   90.00
_cell.angle_gamma   90.00
#
_symmetry.space_group_name_H-M   'P 1'
#
loop_
_entity.id
_entity.type
_entity.pdbx_description
1 polymer ?
#
loop_
_entity_poly.entity_id
_entity_poly.type
_entity_poly.pdbx_seq_one_letter_code
_entity_poly.pdbx_strand_id
1 'polypeptide(L)'
;PHDQSTIVDRFGNVVRRGEGDCVGHATAMGCDVLAATNIHMLGFHEQWRAKASVEMAYVGSRIEIGKEDNPDNPDEENWLEDRAGSHGEWAARWVNEFGVLHRLKYKLGDNEINLTGYEPARSKKYRDEGVPDWLEPIARQHPVREITNVQTGQEALDAVCAGQPVLICSSYAFNNTRDADGFASPYLGMGWKWFEGLGQQRIRLVQWWHAMVLTGAILEGNRIGGIIQNSHGVWNSGPQPYGMPTVHSRLT
;
A
#
# COMPACT_ATOMS: atom_id res chain seq x y z
N PRO A 1 -9.00 3.46 9.76
CA PRO A 1 -8.11 2.41 9.31
C PRO A 1 -8.77 1.64 8.18
N HIS A 2 -8.02 1.37 7.15
CA HIS A 2 -8.44 0.48 6.08
C HIS A 2 -8.11 -0.93 6.53
N ASP A 3 -9.07 -1.83 6.48
CA ASP A 3 -8.87 -3.22 6.87
C ASP A 3 -9.02 -4.11 5.64
N GLN A 4 -7.88 -4.62 5.18
CA GLN A 4 -7.75 -5.54 4.05
C GLN A 4 -7.92 -7.00 4.47
N SER A 5 -8.02 -7.30 5.76
CA SER A 5 -7.98 -8.66 6.28
C SER A 5 -9.19 -9.51 5.86
N THR A 6 -8.95 -10.81 5.76
CA THR A 6 -10.01 -11.82 5.68
C THR A 6 -10.62 -11.99 7.07
N ILE A 7 -11.92 -11.80 7.19
CA ILE A 7 -12.66 -11.99 8.45
C ILE A 7 -13.27 -13.38 8.44
N VAL A 8 -13.07 -14.11 9.53
CA VAL A 8 -13.72 -15.39 9.79
C VAL A 8 -14.65 -15.27 10.99
N ASP A 9 -15.75 -16.02 10.97
CA ASP A 9 -16.65 -16.14 12.11
C ASP A 9 -16.06 -17.05 13.21
N ARG A 10 -16.79 -17.17 14.33
CA ARG A 10 -16.39 -18.03 15.47
C ARG A 10 -16.30 -19.52 15.14
N PHE A 11 -16.78 -19.95 13.97
CA PHE A 11 -16.72 -21.34 13.49
C PHE A 11 -15.63 -21.55 12.44
N GLY A 12 -14.85 -20.49 12.11
CA GLY A 12 -13.82 -20.54 11.09
C GLY A 12 -14.33 -20.34 9.65
N ASN A 13 -15.62 -20.03 9.45
CA ASN A 13 -16.13 -19.72 8.13
C ASN A 13 -15.69 -18.32 7.69
N VAL A 14 -15.29 -18.17 6.45
CA VAL A 14 -14.90 -16.88 5.88
C VAL A 14 -16.15 -16.03 5.68
N VAL A 15 -16.28 -14.98 6.49
CA VAL A 15 -17.37 -13.99 6.42
C VAL A 15 -17.04 -12.91 5.39
N ARG A 16 -15.75 -12.50 5.33
CA ARG A 16 -15.24 -11.56 4.35
C ARG A 16 -13.83 -11.99 3.91
N ARG A 17 -13.62 -12.09 2.62
CA ARG A 17 -12.27 -12.27 2.06
C ARG A 17 -11.66 -10.90 1.83
N GLY A 18 -10.41 -10.71 2.29
CA GLY A 18 -9.59 -9.58 1.90
C GLY A 18 -9.28 -9.64 0.41
N GLU A 19 -9.12 -8.49 -0.22
CA GLU A 19 -8.58 -8.37 -1.56
C GLU A 19 -7.07 -8.13 -1.48
N GLY A 20 -6.30 -8.58 -2.46
CA GLY A 20 -4.85 -8.38 -2.52
C GLY A 20 -4.45 -6.95 -2.96
N ASP A 21 -5.14 -5.94 -2.48
CA ASP A 21 -4.99 -4.53 -2.86
C ASP A 21 -4.09 -3.71 -1.91
N CYS A 22 -3.12 -4.36 -1.26
CA CYS A 22 -2.19 -3.71 -0.34
C CYS A 22 -1.45 -2.52 -0.98
N VAL A 23 -1.11 -2.61 -2.26
CA VAL A 23 -0.48 -1.52 -3.01
C VAL A 23 -1.42 -0.31 -3.06
N GLY A 24 -2.71 -0.51 -3.36
CA GLY A 24 -3.71 0.55 -3.34
C GLY A 24 -3.85 1.20 -1.96
N HIS A 25 -3.85 0.40 -0.89
CA HIS A 25 -3.87 0.89 0.49
C HIS A 25 -2.64 1.74 0.82
N ALA A 26 -1.45 1.25 0.51
CA ALA A 26 -0.20 1.96 0.78
C ALA A 26 -0.12 3.26 -0.03
N THR A 27 -0.49 3.22 -1.31
CA THR A 27 -0.50 4.40 -2.18
C THR A 27 -1.50 5.46 -1.70
N ALA A 28 -2.73 5.06 -1.40
CA ALA A 28 -3.74 6.00 -0.89
C ALA A 28 -3.30 6.64 0.45
N MET A 29 -2.73 5.84 1.36
CA MET A 29 -2.18 6.37 2.61
C MET A 29 -0.99 7.30 2.38
N GLY A 30 -0.10 6.98 1.43
CA GLY A 30 1.01 7.85 1.03
C GLY A 30 0.51 9.21 0.51
N CYS A 31 -0.47 9.21 -0.38
CA CYS A 31 -1.10 10.44 -0.87
C CYS A 31 -1.75 11.27 0.26
N ASP A 32 -2.44 10.59 1.20
CA ASP A 32 -3.06 11.24 2.35
C ASP A 32 -2.01 11.91 3.26
N VAL A 33 -0.90 11.20 3.54
CA VAL A 33 0.20 11.74 4.37
C VAL A 33 0.87 12.90 3.67
N LEU A 34 1.16 12.78 2.37
CA LEU A 34 1.76 13.85 1.57
C LEU A 34 0.89 15.11 1.58
N ALA A 35 -0.42 14.98 1.35
CA ALA A 35 -1.35 16.10 1.39
C ALA A 35 -1.40 16.75 2.79
N ALA A 36 -1.47 15.94 3.85
CA ALA A 36 -1.46 16.44 5.22
C ALA A 36 -0.15 17.19 5.56
N THR A 37 0.99 16.64 5.13
CA THR A 37 2.30 17.29 5.31
C THR A 37 2.39 18.62 4.57
N ASN A 38 1.96 18.66 3.32
CA ASN A 38 1.94 19.88 2.52
C ASN A 38 1.11 20.99 3.17
N ILE A 39 -0.07 20.65 3.69
CA ILE A 39 -0.98 21.60 4.33
C ILE A 39 -0.43 22.06 5.69
N HIS A 40 -0.04 21.11 6.56
CA HIS A 40 0.23 21.41 7.97
C HIS A 40 1.69 21.77 8.25
N MET A 41 2.65 21.18 7.52
CA MET A 41 4.08 21.40 7.77
C MET A 41 4.70 22.39 6.80
N LEU A 42 4.32 22.36 5.54
CA LEU A 42 4.89 23.23 4.51
C LEU A 42 4.05 24.49 4.26
N GLY A 43 2.89 24.58 4.89
CA GLY A 43 2.03 25.77 4.81
C GLY A 43 1.44 26.03 3.43
N PHE A 44 1.30 25.01 2.59
CA PHE A 44 0.65 25.16 1.30
C PHE A 44 -0.83 25.48 1.50
N HIS A 45 -1.36 26.41 0.70
CA HIS A 45 -2.77 26.83 0.76
C HIS A 45 -3.73 25.82 0.14
N GLU A 46 -3.41 24.55 0.18
CA GLU A 46 -4.28 23.47 -0.26
C GLU A 46 -5.31 23.16 0.82
N GLN A 47 -6.50 22.76 0.38
CA GLN A 47 -7.55 22.33 1.29
C GLN A 47 -7.66 20.81 1.28
N TRP A 48 -7.73 20.23 2.46
CA TRP A 48 -8.07 18.81 2.60
C TRP A 48 -9.48 18.56 2.05
N ARG A 49 -9.59 17.75 1.01
CA ARG A 49 -10.88 17.39 0.42
C ARG A 49 -11.48 16.14 1.05
N ALA A 50 -10.77 15.04 0.92
CA ALA A 50 -11.12 13.73 1.44
C ALA A 50 -9.90 12.83 1.32
N LYS A 51 -9.96 11.63 1.91
CA LYS A 51 -8.93 10.60 1.73
C LYS A 51 -8.87 10.12 0.29
N ALA A 52 -7.70 9.67 -0.13
CA ALA A 52 -7.54 9.00 -1.42
C ALA A 52 -8.30 7.66 -1.48
N SER A 53 -8.84 7.32 -2.64
CA SER A 53 -9.51 6.04 -2.86
C SER A 53 -8.49 4.93 -3.05
N VAL A 54 -8.56 3.94 -2.19
CA VAL A 54 -7.74 2.73 -2.24
C VAL A 54 -8.03 1.94 -3.51
N GLU A 55 -9.32 1.73 -3.79
CA GLU A 55 -9.77 0.93 -4.92
C GLU A 55 -9.26 1.50 -6.23
N MET A 56 -9.39 2.82 -6.42
CA MET A 56 -8.98 3.46 -7.67
C MET A 56 -7.44 3.51 -7.81
N ALA A 57 -6.71 3.69 -6.72
CA ALA A 57 -5.25 3.57 -6.75
C ALA A 57 -4.80 2.13 -7.10
N TYR A 58 -5.50 1.12 -6.59
CA TYR A 58 -5.22 -0.27 -6.88
C TYR A 58 -5.52 -0.64 -8.35
N VAL A 59 -6.74 -0.37 -8.80
CA VAL A 59 -7.16 -0.81 -10.14
C VAL A 59 -6.48 -0.01 -11.23
N GLY A 60 -6.26 1.30 -11.04
CA GLY A 60 -5.52 2.14 -11.95
C GLY A 60 -4.07 1.72 -12.11
N SER A 61 -3.38 1.40 -11.00
CA SER A 61 -2.02 0.88 -11.06
C SER A 61 -1.94 -0.45 -11.81
N ARG A 62 -2.95 -1.28 -11.67
CA ARG A 62 -2.99 -2.62 -12.23
C ARG A 62 -3.30 -2.62 -13.74
N ILE A 63 -4.28 -1.84 -14.14
CA ILE A 63 -4.82 -1.89 -15.50
C ILE A 63 -4.22 -0.78 -16.36
N GLU A 64 -4.34 0.49 -15.95
CA GLU A 64 -3.90 1.61 -16.77
C GLU A 64 -2.38 1.65 -16.96
N ILE A 65 -1.62 1.19 -15.95
CA ILE A 65 -0.16 1.14 -16.02
C ILE A 65 0.34 -0.28 -16.28
N GLY A 66 -0.13 -1.26 -15.51
CA GLY A 66 0.43 -2.61 -15.54
C GLY A 66 0.21 -3.36 -16.85
N LYS A 67 -0.88 -3.08 -17.58
CA LYS A 67 -1.07 -3.64 -18.92
C LYS A 67 -0.13 -3.02 -19.96
N GLU A 68 0.19 -1.74 -19.82
CA GLU A 68 1.11 -1.06 -20.72
C GLU A 68 2.56 -1.51 -20.55
N ASP A 69 2.96 -1.86 -19.32
CA ASP A 69 4.35 -2.25 -19.02
C ASP A 69 4.71 -3.69 -19.43
N ASN A 70 3.77 -4.44 -19.98
CA ASN A 70 4.04 -5.81 -20.45
C ASN A 70 3.82 -5.99 -21.98
N PRO A 71 4.42 -5.15 -22.82
CA PRO A 71 4.22 -5.21 -24.28
C PRO A 71 4.85 -6.45 -24.91
N ASP A 72 5.81 -7.11 -24.21
CA ASP A 72 6.62 -8.19 -24.79
C ASP A 72 5.98 -9.58 -24.63
N ASN A 73 4.90 -9.69 -23.89
CA ASN A 73 4.21 -10.96 -23.69
C ASN A 73 2.68 -10.78 -23.68
N PRO A 74 2.06 -10.58 -24.87
CA PRO A 74 0.61 -10.46 -24.98
C PRO A 74 -0.13 -11.71 -24.52
N ASP A 75 0.55 -12.86 -24.47
CA ASP A 75 0.01 -14.10 -23.92
C ASP A 75 0.03 -14.13 -22.37
N GLU A 76 0.78 -13.23 -21.72
CA GLU A 76 0.72 -12.99 -20.28
C GLU A 76 -0.35 -11.97 -19.87
N GLU A 77 -1.21 -11.50 -20.76
CA GLU A 77 -2.43 -10.77 -20.40
C GLU A 77 -3.19 -11.45 -19.26
N ASN A 78 -3.13 -12.78 -19.20
CA ASN A 78 -3.79 -13.60 -18.19
C ASN A 78 -3.07 -13.63 -16.82
N TRP A 79 -1.83 -13.17 -16.67
CA TRP A 79 -1.16 -13.27 -15.37
C TRP A 79 -1.79 -12.36 -14.30
N LEU A 80 -2.43 -11.28 -14.73
CA LEU A 80 -3.18 -10.38 -13.88
C LEU A 80 -4.62 -10.87 -13.63
N GLU A 81 -5.24 -11.59 -14.58
CA GLU A 81 -6.67 -11.90 -14.53
C GLU A 81 -7.07 -12.76 -13.33
N ASP A 82 -6.29 -13.76 -13.00
CA ASP A 82 -6.59 -14.69 -11.90
C ASP A 82 -5.90 -14.36 -10.56
N ARG A 83 -5.09 -13.30 -10.51
CA ARG A 83 -4.29 -12.96 -9.33
C ARG A 83 -4.63 -11.57 -8.82
N ALA A 84 -4.94 -11.47 -7.54
CA ALA A 84 -4.95 -10.17 -6.85
C ALA A 84 -3.51 -9.66 -6.69
N GLY A 85 -3.35 -8.33 -6.68
CA GLY A 85 -2.07 -7.67 -6.50
C GLY A 85 -1.78 -6.61 -7.55
N SER A 86 -0.77 -5.81 -7.29
CA SER A 86 -0.20 -4.81 -8.19
C SER A 86 1.24 -4.53 -7.77
N HIS A 87 1.96 -3.72 -8.52
CA HIS A 87 3.32 -3.29 -8.23
C HIS A 87 3.36 -1.86 -7.69
N GLY A 88 4.29 -1.59 -6.76
CA GLY A 88 4.44 -0.26 -6.17
C GLY A 88 4.84 0.79 -7.19
N GLU A 89 5.69 0.42 -8.14
CA GLU A 89 6.11 1.29 -9.25
C GLU A 89 4.91 1.69 -10.12
N TRP A 90 4.05 0.75 -10.48
CA TRP A 90 2.83 1.03 -11.24
C TRP A 90 1.90 1.97 -10.48
N ALA A 91 1.76 1.77 -9.17
CA ALA A 91 0.91 2.63 -8.36
C ALA A 91 1.49 4.05 -8.23
N ALA A 92 2.81 4.18 -8.14
CA ALA A 92 3.48 5.47 -8.17
C ALA A 92 3.28 6.17 -9.52
N ARG A 93 3.46 5.47 -10.63
CA ARG A 93 3.18 6.00 -11.97
C ARG A 93 1.71 6.38 -12.14
N TRP A 94 0.78 5.55 -11.67
CA TRP A 94 -0.65 5.88 -11.73
C TRP A 94 -0.96 7.23 -11.10
N VAL A 95 -0.53 7.48 -9.86
CA VAL A 95 -0.82 8.75 -9.19
C VAL A 95 -0.08 9.94 -9.79
N ASN A 96 1.01 9.72 -10.51
CA ASN A 96 1.74 10.75 -11.23
C ASN A 96 1.09 11.08 -12.59
N GLU A 97 0.80 10.08 -13.40
CA GLU A 97 0.34 10.24 -14.78
C GLU A 97 -1.18 10.52 -14.85
N PHE A 98 -1.94 9.85 -13.99
CA PHE A 98 -3.41 9.96 -13.96
C PHE A 98 -3.94 10.76 -12.77
N GLY A 99 -3.22 10.77 -11.65
CA GLY A 99 -3.60 11.52 -10.47
C GLY A 99 -4.38 10.70 -9.43
N VAL A 100 -4.98 11.39 -8.47
CA VAL A 100 -5.62 10.81 -7.30
C VAL A 100 -7.12 11.01 -7.32
N LEU A 101 -7.88 9.93 -7.22
CA LEU A 101 -9.32 9.99 -6.93
C LEU A 101 -9.54 9.94 -5.42
N HIS A 102 -10.37 10.83 -4.92
CA HIS A 102 -10.70 10.92 -3.51
C HIS A 102 -11.94 10.10 -3.14
N ARG A 103 -12.14 9.84 -1.86
CA ARG A 103 -13.32 9.16 -1.32
C ARG A 103 -14.52 10.08 -1.30
N LEU A 104 -15.08 10.30 -2.47
CA LEU A 104 -16.24 11.14 -2.71
C LEU A 104 -17.29 10.37 -3.53
N LYS A 105 -18.46 10.96 -3.67
CA LYS A 105 -19.43 10.56 -4.68
C LYS A 105 -19.15 11.34 -5.95
N TYR A 106 -19.06 10.64 -7.06
CA TYR A 106 -18.84 11.23 -8.37
C TYR A 106 -20.06 10.97 -9.25
N LYS A 107 -20.47 11.99 -9.99
CA LYS A 107 -21.56 11.91 -10.97
C LYS A 107 -21.22 12.74 -12.19
N LEU A 108 -21.36 12.13 -13.36
CA LEU A 108 -21.21 12.79 -14.65
C LEU A 108 -22.23 12.23 -15.64
N GLY A 109 -23.25 13.03 -15.98
CA GLY A 109 -24.40 12.55 -16.75
C GLY A 109 -25.13 11.42 -16.02
N ASP A 110 -25.29 10.29 -16.70
CA ASP A 110 -25.91 9.08 -16.13
C ASP A 110 -24.92 8.19 -15.33
N ASN A 111 -23.62 8.49 -15.42
CA ASN A 111 -22.61 7.75 -14.68
C ASN A 111 -22.55 8.23 -13.23
N GLU A 112 -22.56 7.28 -12.29
CA GLU A 112 -22.43 7.56 -10.86
C GLU A 112 -21.60 6.49 -10.16
N ILE A 113 -20.71 6.91 -9.26
CA ILE A 113 -19.95 6.02 -8.38
C ILE A 113 -19.80 6.63 -6.99
N ASN A 114 -19.95 5.80 -5.96
CA ASN A 114 -19.77 6.20 -4.57
C ASN A 114 -18.46 5.59 -4.02
N LEU A 115 -17.45 6.44 -3.83
CA LEU A 115 -16.16 6.06 -3.27
C LEU A 115 -15.98 6.48 -1.79
N THR A 116 -17.02 6.94 -1.09
CA THR A 116 -16.92 7.50 0.26
C THR A 116 -16.40 6.50 1.30
N GLY A 117 -16.56 5.20 1.07
CA GLY A 117 -16.05 4.12 1.90
C GLY A 117 -15.24 3.11 1.09
N TYR A 118 -14.25 2.48 1.72
CA TYR A 118 -13.56 1.35 1.11
C TYR A 118 -14.46 0.11 1.08
N GLU A 119 -14.54 -0.53 -0.07
CA GLU A 119 -15.29 -1.76 -0.28
C GLU A 119 -14.45 -2.78 -1.08
N PRO A 120 -14.06 -3.93 -0.48
CA PRO A 120 -13.29 -4.97 -1.19
C PRO A 120 -13.99 -5.47 -2.46
N ALA A 121 -15.33 -5.51 -2.44
CA ALA A 121 -16.12 -5.90 -3.61
C ALA A 121 -15.92 -4.93 -4.81
N ARG A 122 -15.67 -3.66 -4.53
CA ARG A 122 -15.39 -2.65 -5.56
C ARG A 122 -13.98 -2.85 -6.14
N SER A 123 -12.94 -3.08 -5.30
CA SER A 123 -11.61 -3.47 -5.76
C SER A 123 -11.69 -4.68 -6.68
N LYS A 124 -12.44 -5.71 -6.26
CA LYS A 124 -12.61 -6.92 -7.06
C LYS A 124 -13.36 -6.67 -8.37
N LYS A 125 -14.42 -5.84 -8.35
CA LYS A 125 -15.21 -5.53 -9.55
C LYS A 125 -14.36 -4.88 -10.63
N TYR A 126 -13.59 -3.85 -10.25
CA TYR A 126 -12.80 -3.07 -11.20
C TYR A 126 -11.38 -3.61 -11.41
N ARG A 127 -11.00 -4.67 -10.71
CA ARG A 127 -9.66 -5.27 -10.78
C ARG A 127 -9.20 -5.57 -12.19
N ASP A 128 -10.10 -6.01 -13.03
CA ASP A 128 -9.82 -6.46 -14.38
C ASP A 128 -10.36 -5.46 -15.44
N GLU A 129 -11.19 -4.48 -15.01
CA GLU A 129 -11.78 -3.44 -15.85
C GLU A 129 -10.97 -2.13 -15.86
N GLY A 130 -10.25 -1.85 -14.76
CA GLY A 130 -9.57 -0.57 -14.57
C GLY A 130 -10.45 0.53 -13.97
N VAL A 131 -9.93 1.74 -14.00
CA VAL A 131 -10.66 2.94 -13.59
C VAL A 131 -11.64 3.32 -14.70
N PRO A 132 -12.92 3.59 -14.40
CA PRO A 132 -13.85 4.07 -15.43
C PRO A 132 -13.31 5.33 -16.13
N ASP A 133 -13.23 5.32 -17.45
CA ASP A 133 -12.65 6.39 -18.29
C ASP A 133 -13.16 7.80 -17.93
N TRP A 134 -14.45 7.91 -17.58
CA TRP A 134 -15.04 9.19 -17.20
C TRP A 134 -14.52 9.77 -15.88
N LEU A 135 -13.85 8.97 -15.04
CA LEU A 135 -13.19 9.40 -13.80
C LEU A 135 -11.75 9.89 -14.02
N GLU A 136 -11.08 9.46 -15.06
CA GLU A 136 -9.69 9.85 -15.31
C GLU A 136 -9.50 11.37 -15.42
N PRO A 137 -10.32 12.13 -16.17
CA PRO A 137 -10.19 13.58 -16.21
C PRO A 137 -10.35 14.24 -14.84
N ILE A 138 -11.06 13.60 -13.92
CA ILE A 138 -11.23 14.08 -12.54
C ILE A 138 -9.97 13.76 -11.73
N ALA A 139 -9.42 12.56 -11.88
CA ALA A 139 -8.18 12.17 -11.23
C ALA A 139 -7.03 13.09 -11.62
N ARG A 140 -6.89 13.41 -12.90
CA ARG A 140 -5.84 14.30 -13.46
C ARG A 140 -5.83 15.73 -12.89
N GLN A 141 -6.87 16.13 -12.17
CA GLN A 141 -6.90 17.40 -11.44
C GLN A 141 -6.04 17.37 -10.15
N HIS A 142 -5.66 16.17 -9.70
CA HIS A 142 -4.95 15.95 -8.44
C HIS A 142 -3.71 15.04 -8.63
N PRO A 143 -2.73 15.43 -9.47
CA PRO A 143 -1.55 14.60 -9.70
C PRO A 143 -0.57 14.65 -8.53
N VAL A 144 0.11 13.55 -8.28
CA VAL A 144 1.37 13.55 -7.52
C VAL A 144 2.47 13.95 -8.51
N ARG A 145 3.00 15.16 -8.36
CA ARG A 145 3.83 15.79 -9.40
C ARG A 145 5.21 15.19 -9.53
N GLU A 146 5.76 14.68 -8.43
CA GLU A 146 7.12 14.15 -8.40
C GLU A 146 7.15 12.81 -7.67
N ILE A 147 7.87 11.87 -8.28
CA ILE A 147 8.13 10.55 -7.73
C ILE A 147 9.62 10.30 -7.82
N THR A 148 10.20 9.88 -6.70
CA THR A 148 11.62 9.54 -6.61
C THR A 148 11.78 8.09 -6.17
N ASN A 149 12.63 7.36 -6.86
CA ASN A 149 12.98 6.01 -6.46
C ASN A 149 14.04 6.06 -5.35
N VAL A 150 13.74 5.39 -4.24
CA VAL A 150 14.61 5.31 -3.06
C VAL A 150 15.35 3.98 -3.08
N GLN A 151 16.67 4.01 -2.99
CA GLN A 151 17.54 2.84 -3.13
C GLN A 151 18.03 2.29 -1.79
N THR A 152 18.10 3.12 -0.77
CA THR A 152 18.68 2.77 0.54
C THR A 152 17.74 3.12 1.69
N GLY A 153 17.92 2.43 2.83
CA GLY A 153 17.18 2.76 4.05
C GLY A 153 17.46 4.18 4.54
N GLN A 154 18.69 4.69 4.34
CA GLN A 154 19.03 6.07 4.72
C GLN A 154 18.27 7.08 3.86
N GLU A 155 18.24 6.89 2.54
CA GLU A 155 17.44 7.75 1.65
C GLU A 155 15.96 7.73 2.01
N ALA A 156 15.42 6.56 2.42
CA ALA A 156 14.04 6.45 2.88
C ALA A 156 13.79 7.28 4.16
N LEU A 157 14.72 7.24 5.11
CA LEU A 157 14.61 8.04 6.33
C LEU A 157 14.77 9.53 6.03
N ASP A 158 15.69 9.91 5.15
CA ASP A 158 15.88 11.30 4.72
C ASP A 158 14.63 11.84 4.01
N ALA A 159 14.00 11.03 3.15
CA ALA A 159 12.76 11.39 2.47
C ALA A 159 11.63 11.68 3.46
N VAL A 160 11.40 10.79 4.43
CA VAL A 160 10.33 11.04 5.42
C VAL A 160 10.64 12.19 6.37
N CYS A 161 11.91 12.43 6.67
CA CYS A 161 12.33 13.64 7.42
C CYS A 161 12.08 14.93 6.62
N ALA A 162 12.13 14.85 5.29
CA ALA A 162 11.77 15.95 4.40
C ALA A 162 10.25 16.07 4.16
N GLY A 163 9.44 15.25 4.84
CA GLY A 163 7.98 15.25 4.70
C GLY A 163 7.44 14.41 3.53
N GLN A 164 8.27 13.60 2.90
CA GLN A 164 7.90 12.75 1.77
C GLN A 164 7.61 11.33 2.25
N PRO A 165 6.38 10.83 2.19
CA PRO A 165 6.10 9.43 2.54
C PRO A 165 6.73 8.48 1.52
N VAL A 166 7.22 7.32 2.00
CA VAL A 166 7.87 6.33 1.14
C VAL A 166 7.01 5.08 1.04
N LEU A 167 6.66 4.69 -0.18
CA LEU A 167 6.02 3.42 -0.46
C LEU A 167 7.04 2.29 -0.33
N ILE A 168 6.79 1.36 0.59
CA ILE A 168 7.62 0.17 0.78
C ILE A 168 6.88 -1.03 0.21
N CYS A 169 7.37 -1.53 -0.93
CA CYS A 169 6.90 -2.75 -1.55
C CYS A 169 7.98 -3.81 -1.44
N SER A 170 7.74 -4.83 -0.66
CA SER A 170 8.79 -5.78 -0.27
C SER A 170 8.28 -7.21 -0.16
N SER A 171 9.17 -8.16 -0.45
CA SER A 171 8.99 -9.57 -0.10
C SER A 171 9.51 -9.90 1.31
N TYR A 172 10.02 -8.93 2.04
CA TYR A 172 10.50 -9.11 3.41
C TYR A 172 9.34 -8.99 4.39
N ALA A 173 9.15 -10.03 5.21
CA ALA A 173 8.16 -10.04 6.27
C ALA A 173 8.70 -9.42 7.56
N PHE A 174 7.80 -8.91 8.38
CA PHE A 174 8.08 -8.43 9.74
C PHE A 174 7.32 -9.27 10.75
N ASN A 175 7.83 -9.34 11.97
CA ASN A 175 7.12 -9.99 13.07
C ASN A 175 5.81 -9.24 13.39
N ASN A 176 4.75 -10.00 13.63
CA ASN A 176 3.46 -9.44 14.02
C ASN A 176 3.45 -8.88 15.46
N THR A 177 4.47 -9.23 16.26
CA THR A 177 4.62 -8.77 17.63
C THR A 177 5.72 -7.72 17.68
N ARG A 178 5.40 -6.58 18.27
CA ARG A 178 6.36 -5.53 18.56
C ARG A 178 7.09 -5.84 19.87
N ASP A 179 8.35 -5.43 19.98
CA ASP A 179 9.10 -5.48 21.23
C ASP A 179 8.57 -4.46 22.26
N ALA A 180 9.20 -4.40 23.44
CA ALA A 180 8.79 -3.50 24.53
C ALA A 180 8.83 -2.02 24.12
N ASP A 181 9.71 -1.66 23.18
CA ASP A 181 9.86 -0.30 22.67
C ASP A 181 8.96 -0.03 21.44
N GLY A 182 8.14 -0.99 21.04
CA GLY A 182 7.20 -0.87 19.93
C GLY A 182 7.79 -1.11 18.56
N PHE A 183 9.02 -1.69 18.47
CA PHE A 183 9.63 -2.03 17.19
C PHE A 183 9.22 -3.42 16.70
N ALA A 184 8.91 -3.50 15.41
CA ALA A 184 8.73 -4.76 14.69
C ALA A 184 10.04 -5.13 14.01
N SER A 185 10.63 -6.25 14.41
CA SER A 185 11.84 -6.76 13.78
C SER A 185 11.54 -7.51 12.48
N PRO A 186 12.52 -7.61 11.57
CA PRO A 186 12.36 -8.43 10.38
C PRO A 186 12.07 -9.88 10.74
N TYR A 187 11.13 -10.50 10.03
CA TYR A 187 10.84 -11.92 10.17
C TYR A 187 11.74 -12.72 9.23
N LEU A 188 12.77 -13.34 9.80
CA LEU A 188 13.70 -14.18 9.09
C LEU A 188 13.28 -15.67 9.19
N GLY A 189 12.07 -15.98 8.75
CA GLY A 189 11.60 -17.36 8.67
C GLY A 189 12.53 -18.17 7.76
N MET A 190 13.44 -18.92 8.37
CA MET A 190 14.37 -19.83 7.68
C MET A 190 13.90 -21.26 7.87
N GLY A 191 13.92 -22.03 6.81
CA GLY A 191 13.61 -23.45 6.83
C GLY A 191 14.48 -24.23 5.89
N TRP A 192 14.35 -25.54 5.97
CA TRP A 192 15.06 -26.47 5.10
C TRP A 192 14.14 -26.93 4.00
N LYS A 193 14.59 -26.88 2.75
CA LYS A 193 13.88 -27.46 1.61
C LYS A 193 14.81 -28.41 0.88
N TRP A 194 14.28 -29.55 0.49
CA TRP A 194 14.99 -30.53 -0.33
C TRP A 194 14.93 -30.09 -1.80
N PHE A 195 16.08 -30.03 -2.45
CA PHE A 195 16.20 -29.79 -3.88
C PHE A 195 16.83 -31.01 -4.54
N GLU A 196 16.25 -31.47 -5.63
CA GLU A 196 16.78 -32.58 -6.41
C GLU A 196 18.19 -32.23 -6.93
N GLY A 197 19.15 -33.11 -6.71
CA GLY A 197 20.56 -32.92 -7.08
C GLY A 197 21.38 -32.01 -6.14
N LEU A 198 20.75 -31.23 -5.26
CA LEU A 198 21.43 -30.31 -4.33
C LEU A 198 21.27 -30.70 -2.85
N GLY A 199 20.42 -31.68 -2.57
CA GLY A 199 20.13 -32.10 -1.20
C GLY A 199 19.31 -31.06 -0.42
N GLN A 200 19.44 -31.10 0.90
CA GLN A 200 18.72 -30.22 1.81
C GLN A 200 19.40 -28.85 1.90
N GLN A 201 18.71 -27.82 1.47
CA GLN A 201 19.21 -26.45 1.51
C GLN A 201 18.41 -25.59 2.50
N ARG A 202 19.10 -24.70 3.22
CA ARG A 202 18.45 -23.71 4.07
C ARG A 202 17.95 -22.56 3.19
N ILE A 203 16.65 -22.37 3.16
CA ILE A 203 16.02 -21.31 2.37
C ILE A 203 15.13 -20.45 3.24
N ARG A 204 14.86 -19.26 2.78
CA ARG A 204 13.81 -18.43 3.34
C ARG A 204 12.46 -19.02 2.98
N LEU A 205 11.68 -19.43 3.98
CA LEU A 205 10.38 -20.09 3.80
C LEU A 205 9.23 -19.09 3.63
N VAL A 206 9.40 -17.87 4.10
CA VAL A 206 8.34 -16.88 4.09
C VAL A 206 8.73 -15.74 3.15
N GLN A 207 8.02 -15.65 2.05
CA GLN A 207 7.97 -14.45 1.22
C GLN A 207 6.64 -13.76 1.52
N TRP A 208 6.71 -12.51 1.92
CA TRP A 208 5.55 -11.70 2.18
C TRP A 208 5.50 -10.56 1.18
N TRP A 209 4.85 -10.80 0.06
CA TRP A 209 4.63 -9.76 -0.94
C TRP A 209 3.59 -8.79 -0.39
N HIS A 210 4.05 -7.66 0.12
CA HIS A 210 3.19 -6.70 0.79
C HIS A 210 3.68 -5.27 0.56
N ALA A 211 2.71 -4.34 0.53
CA ALA A 211 2.97 -2.93 0.43
C ALA A 211 2.50 -2.20 1.70
N MET A 212 3.35 -1.29 2.17
CA MET A 212 3.11 -0.44 3.33
C MET A 212 3.64 0.96 3.02
N VAL A 213 3.36 1.92 3.87
CA VAL A 213 3.90 3.27 3.76
C VAL A 213 4.75 3.63 4.97
N LEU A 214 5.95 4.12 4.73
CA LEU A 214 6.80 4.75 5.73
C LEU A 214 6.38 6.22 5.84
N THR A 215 6.05 6.65 7.04
CA THR A 215 5.45 7.97 7.29
C THR A 215 6.28 8.86 8.20
N GLY A 216 7.34 8.33 8.78
CA GLY A 216 8.22 9.08 9.67
C GLY A 216 9.47 8.30 10.04
N ALA A 217 10.47 9.02 10.52
CA ALA A 217 11.68 8.47 11.12
C ALA A 217 11.63 8.59 12.64
N ILE A 218 12.32 7.71 13.33
CA ILE A 218 12.42 7.70 14.77
C ILE A 218 13.85 7.42 15.22
N LEU A 219 14.29 8.15 16.24
CA LEU A 219 15.50 7.88 16.98
C LEU A 219 15.12 7.65 18.44
N GLU A 220 15.38 6.46 18.96
CA GLU A 220 15.12 6.14 20.35
C GLU A 220 16.34 5.44 20.96
N GLY A 221 17.03 6.12 21.89
CA GLY A 221 18.35 5.73 22.33
C GLY A 221 19.33 5.67 21.15
N ASN A 222 19.90 4.51 20.90
CA ASN A 222 20.81 4.26 19.77
C ASN A 222 20.12 3.54 18.59
N ARG A 223 18.79 3.38 18.64
CA ARG A 223 18.01 2.72 17.58
C ARG A 223 17.44 3.77 16.64
N ILE A 224 17.77 3.64 15.38
CA ILE A 224 17.16 4.39 14.28
C ILE A 224 16.15 3.48 13.61
N GLY A 225 14.98 4.00 13.30
CA GLY A 225 13.96 3.22 12.62
C GLY A 225 12.95 4.10 11.89
N GLY A 226 12.02 3.43 11.23
CA GLY A 226 10.93 4.08 10.52
C GLY A 226 9.58 3.79 11.16
N ILE A 227 8.66 4.73 11.07
CA ILE A 227 7.25 4.55 11.42
C ILE A 227 6.52 4.13 10.17
N ILE A 228 5.99 2.89 10.18
CA ILE A 228 5.20 2.39 9.06
C ILE A 228 3.71 2.37 9.40
N GLN A 229 2.92 2.56 8.38
CA GLN A 229 1.48 2.33 8.41
C GLN A 229 1.14 1.14 7.53
N ASN A 230 0.40 0.18 8.11
CA ASN A 230 -0.03 -1.05 7.47
C ASN A 230 -1.54 -1.07 7.26
N SER A 231 -2.02 -1.85 6.30
CA SER A 231 -3.44 -2.00 5.96
C SER A 231 -4.14 -3.19 6.64
N HIS A 232 -3.42 -3.99 7.42
CA HIS A 232 -3.96 -5.20 8.05
C HIS A 232 -4.77 -4.95 9.35
N GLY A 233 -5.16 -3.71 9.62
CA GLY A 233 -5.95 -3.38 10.81
C GLY A 233 -5.18 -3.58 12.12
N VAL A 234 -5.86 -4.10 13.15
CA VAL A 234 -5.35 -4.19 14.53
C VAL A 234 -4.51 -5.46 14.82
N TRP A 235 -3.91 -6.05 13.82
CA TRP A 235 -3.25 -7.36 13.94
C TRP A 235 -1.92 -7.34 14.69
N ASN A 236 -1.27 -6.19 14.77
CA ASN A 236 0.01 -6.08 15.45
C ASN A 236 -0.20 -5.99 16.96
N SER A 237 0.40 -6.91 17.69
CA SER A 237 0.43 -6.89 19.17
C SER A 237 1.66 -6.13 19.70
N GLY A 238 1.58 -5.72 20.97
CA GLY A 238 2.64 -4.98 21.65
C GLY A 238 2.38 -3.47 21.75
N PRO A 239 3.31 -2.71 22.34
CA PRO A 239 3.16 -1.28 22.56
C PRO A 239 2.93 -0.51 21.26
N GLN A 240 2.09 0.50 21.31
CA GLN A 240 1.84 1.39 20.18
C GLN A 240 2.83 2.55 20.21
N PRO A 241 3.48 2.87 19.08
CA PRO A 241 4.40 3.99 19.04
C PRO A 241 3.63 5.30 19.27
N TYR A 242 4.01 6.05 20.28
CA TYR A 242 3.47 7.40 20.59
C TYR A 242 1.93 7.48 20.63
N GLY A 243 1.25 6.43 21.08
CA GLY A 243 -0.23 6.41 21.11
C GLY A 243 -0.88 6.37 19.71
N MET A 244 -0.12 6.10 18.68
CA MET A 244 -0.66 5.94 17.32
C MET A 244 -1.58 4.73 17.25
N PRO A 245 -2.53 4.70 16.29
CA PRO A 245 -3.37 3.53 16.08
C PRO A 245 -2.56 2.25 15.84
N THR A 246 -3.16 1.11 16.14
CA THR A 246 -2.53 -0.22 16.07
C THR A 246 -2.00 -0.61 14.68
N VAL A 247 -2.41 0.12 13.64
CA VAL A 247 -1.91 -0.06 12.26
C VAL A 247 -0.47 0.43 12.06
N HIS A 248 0.07 1.20 13.01
CA HIS A 248 1.43 1.71 12.94
C HIS A 248 2.40 0.79 13.68
N SER A 249 3.61 0.69 13.17
CA SER A 249 4.74 -0.02 13.78
C SER A 249 6.03 0.75 13.52
N ARG A 250 7.02 0.54 14.39
CA ARG A 250 8.37 1.00 14.19
C ARG A 250 9.17 -0.11 13.50
N LEU A 251 9.96 0.22 12.50
CA LEU A 251 10.90 -0.69 11.84
C LEU A 251 12.33 -0.31 12.18
N THR A 252 13.17 -1.30 12.35
CA THR A 252 14.62 -1.16 12.52
C THR A 252 15.34 -1.61 11.27
#